data_44bf8c5b19634dc7a60558f873b00857
#
_entry.id   44bf8c5b19634dc7a60558f873b00857
#
_cell.length_a   1.000
_cell.length_b   1.000
_cell.length_c   1.000
_cell.angle_alpha   90.00
_cell.angle_beta   90.00
_cell.angle_gamma   90.00
#
_symmetry.space_group_name_H-M   'P 1'
#
loop_
_entity.id
_entity.type
_entity.pdbx_description
1 polymer ?
#
loop_
_entity_poly.entity_id
_entity_poly.type
_entity_poly.pdbx_seq_one_letter_code
_entity_poly.pdbx_strand_id
1 'polypeptide(L)'
;GGLMAGVVVIIMVVTYFLLRTIVLQPLAKMSDISRDIAKGEGDLTKRVPAEGHDEIAHMGKYFNEFIEKLQHMIKKVAHVTDKVASASVELSATADEISKGTDTLTSRASQTAAAVEEMNATVGQVAQNSGKAASLAQDTVKTAQEGGTVVSSTISGMQQLSEAVSNSATIISDLGKSSDQIGEIVRTIEDIADQTNLLALNAAIEAARAGEQGRGFAVVADEVRKLAERTTKATKEIGDMIRQIQHDTRGAVDSMQQGTQKVTAGVDLVNKTGEALSQIVRMVSESADMIRQI
;
A
#
# COMPACT_ATOMS: atom_id res chain seq x y z
N GLY A 1 65.31 125.20 20.52
CA GLY A 1 65.42 123.90 19.79
C GLY A 1 65.20 122.65 20.62
N GLY A 2 65.50 122.60 21.92
CA GLY A 2 65.43 121.39 22.75
C GLY A 2 64.02 120.86 23.07
N LEU A 3 63.09 121.79 23.34
CA LEU A 3 61.73 121.42 23.66
C LEU A 3 61.00 120.72 22.44
N MET A 4 61.17 121.18 21.22
CA MET A 4 60.57 120.57 19.98
C MET A 4 61.15 119.18 19.66
N ALA A 5 62.49 119.03 19.93
CA ALA A 5 63.12 117.68 19.77
C ALA A 5 62.60 116.66 20.78
N GLY A 6 62.34 117.05 22.06
CA GLY A 6 61.71 116.19 23.07
C GLY A 6 60.33 115.78 22.77
N VAL A 7 59.44 116.71 22.25
CA VAL A 7 58.08 116.42 21.82
C VAL A 7 58.03 115.47 20.65
N VAL A 8 58.95 115.63 19.67
CA VAL A 8 59.05 114.71 18.50
C VAL A 8 59.44 113.30 18.93
N VAL A 9 60.41 113.19 19.86
CA VAL A 9 60.83 111.88 20.41
C VAL A 9 59.64 111.19 21.16
N ILE A 10 58.93 111.94 21.98
CA ILE A 10 57.74 111.40 22.72
C ILE A 10 56.68 110.92 21.72
N ILE A 11 56.37 111.72 20.70
CA ILE A 11 55.40 111.29 19.66
C ILE A 11 55.86 110.03 18.92
N MET A 12 57.18 109.96 18.57
CA MET A 12 57.73 108.71 17.94
C MET A 12 57.62 107.47 18.85
N VAL A 13 57.96 107.64 20.13
CA VAL A 13 57.84 106.50 21.09
C VAL A 13 56.42 106.08 21.33
N VAL A 14 55.48 107.01 21.46
CA VAL A 14 54.07 106.75 21.65
C VAL A 14 53.50 106.05 20.33
N THR A 15 53.83 106.60 19.17
CA THR A 15 53.42 106.01 17.90
C THR A 15 54.01 104.62 17.70
N TYR A 16 55.27 104.40 18.02
CA TYR A 16 55.89 103.08 17.96
C TYR A 16 55.21 102.09 18.90
N PHE A 17 54.88 102.52 20.12
CA PHE A 17 54.26 101.65 21.12
C PHE A 17 52.81 101.30 20.74
N LEU A 18 52.05 102.24 20.19
CA LEU A 18 50.74 102.07 19.67
C LEU A 18 50.75 101.12 18.44
N LEU A 19 51.65 101.38 17.50
CA LEU A 19 51.75 100.50 16.31
C LEU A 19 52.17 99.06 16.70
N ARG A 20 53.05 98.93 17.66
CA ARG A 20 53.49 97.63 18.17
C ARG A 20 52.34 96.85 18.85
N THR A 21 51.53 97.47 19.69
CA THR A 21 50.48 96.83 20.45
C THR A 21 49.19 96.58 19.67
N ILE A 22 48.85 97.56 18.88
CA ILE A 22 47.57 97.50 18.13
C ILE A 22 47.69 96.73 16.80
N VAL A 23 48.82 96.79 16.10
CA VAL A 23 48.98 96.21 14.78
C VAL A 23 49.96 95.02 14.81
N LEU A 24 51.21 95.19 15.28
CA LEU A 24 52.22 94.17 15.14
C LEU A 24 51.97 92.91 16.00
N GLN A 25 51.54 93.05 17.26
CA GLN A 25 51.27 91.93 18.15
C GLN A 25 50.12 91.02 17.67
N PRO A 26 48.92 91.52 17.25
CA PRO A 26 47.85 90.67 16.72
C PRO A 26 48.25 89.95 15.45
N LEU A 27 48.95 90.63 14.50
CA LEU A 27 49.44 90.02 13.27
C LEU A 27 50.50 88.97 13.55
N ALA A 28 51.42 89.16 14.51
CA ALA A 28 52.40 88.19 14.96
C ALA A 28 51.70 86.92 15.49
N LYS A 29 50.70 87.11 16.38
CA LYS A 29 49.90 85.99 16.91
C LYS A 29 49.12 85.20 15.83
N MET A 30 48.56 85.91 14.86
CA MET A 30 47.94 85.25 13.68
C MET A 30 48.95 84.47 12.86
N SER A 31 50.16 85.05 12.64
CA SER A 31 51.25 84.36 11.97
C SER A 31 51.72 83.13 12.72
N ASP A 32 51.83 83.21 14.02
CA ASP A 32 52.29 82.13 14.88
C ASP A 32 51.26 80.98 14.92
N ILE A 33 49.91 81.25 15.01
CA ILE A 33 48.86 80.24 14.95
C ILE A 33 48.81 79.65 13.55
N SER A 34 48.89 80.46 12.49
CA SER A 34 48.93 79.99 11.10
C SER A 34 50.12 79.04 10.89
N ARG A 35 51.33 79.38 11.47
CA ARG A 35 52.51 78.56 11.40
C ARG A 35 52.33 77.23 12.13
N ASP A 36 51.74 77.28 13.33
CA ASP A 36 51.41 76.08 14.14
C ASP A 36 50.48 75.13 13.40
N ILE A 37 49.41 75.67 12.78
CA ILE A 37 48.48 74.86 11.92
C ILE A 37 49.17 74.29 10.71
N ALA A 38 50.06 75.05 10.04
CA ALA A 38 50.75 74.63 8.83
C ALA A 38 51.91 73.68 9.01
N LYS A 39 52.66 73.82 10.13
CA LYS A 39 53.95 73.15 10.35
C LYS A 39 54.12 72.55 11.73
N GLY A 40 53.22 72.83 12.66
CA GLY A 40 53.22 72.35 14.03
C GLY A 40 52.22 71.25 14.31
N GLU A 41 51.74 71.11 15.53
CA GLU A 41 50.77 70.08 15.97
C GLU A 41 49.36 70.34 15.45
N GLY A 42 49.08 71.47 14.78
CA GLY A 42 47.79 71.85 14.25
C GLY A 42 46.69 72.13 15.30
N ASP A 43 47.11 72.76 16.40
CA ASP A 43 46.22 73.07 17.51
C ASP A 43 45.11 74.08 17.09
N LEU A 44 43.95 73.59 16.69
CA LEU A 44 42.81 74.39 16.29
C LEU A 44 42.02 74.97 17.47
N THR A 45 42.50 74.84 18.73
CA THR A 45 41.85 75.47 19.93
C THR A 45 42.29 76.87 20.18
N LYS A 46 43.44 77.25 19.64
CA LYS A 46 44.08 78.59 19.83
C LYS A 46 43.22 79.63 19.06
N ARG A 47 43.14 80.84 19.70
CA ARG A 47 42.37 81.96 19.09
C ARG A 47 43.27 83.25 19.20
N VAL A 48 43.15 84.11 18.24
CA VAL A 48 43.73 85.44 18.26
C VAL A 48 42.83 86.41 19.01
N PRO A 49 43.39 87.37 19.76
CA PRO A 49 42.61 88.47 20.34
C PRO A 49 41.95 89.25 19.20
N ALA A 50 40.63 89.42 19.25
CA ALA A 50 39.82 90.12 18.25
C ALA A 50 38.98 91.23 18.91
N GLU A 51 39.56 91.86 19.92
CA GLU A 51 38.93 92.97 20.66
C GLU A 51 39.25 94.29 19.98
N GLY A 52 38.24 95.06 19.66
CA GLY A 52 38.34 96.34 18.97
C GLY A 52 37.38 96.52 17.82
N HIS A 53 37.43 97.70 17.15
CA HIS A 53 36.56 98.00 16.02
C HIS A 53 37.36 98.38 14.74
N ASP A 54 38.63 98.07 14.79
CA ASP A 54 39.57 98.35 13.68
C ASP A 54 39.63 97.15 12.69
N GLU A 55 40.28 97.31 11.59
CA GLU A 55 40.51 96.34 10.54
C GLU A 55 41.20 95.08 11.02
N ILE A 56 42.12 95.25 12.02
CA ILE A 56 42.89 94.14 12.60
C ILE A 56 42.00 93.28 13.50
N ALA A 57 41.12 93.89 14.30
CA ALA A 57 40.12 93.16 15.10
C ALA A 57 39.11 92.38 14.19
N HIS A 58 38.67 93.03 13.12
CA HIS A 58 37.85 92.35 12.12
C HIS A 58 38.55 91.14 11.48
N MET A 59 39.83 91.31 11.08
CA MET A 59 40.61 90.18 10.51
C MET A 59 40.77 89.06 11.54
N GLY A 60 41.05 89.37 12.78
CA GLY A 60 41.13 88.42 13.89
C GLY A 60 39.85 87.64 14.13
N LYS A 61 38.70 88.30 13.99
CA LYS A 61 37.36 87.66 14.09
C LYS A 61 37.12 86.66 12.95
N TYR A 62 37.37 87.05 11.70
CA TYR A 62 37.27 86.14 10.56
C TYR A 62 38.24 84.95 10.60
N PHE A 63 39.46 85.22 11.12
CA PHE A 63 40.42 84.14 11.33
C PHE A 63 39.94 83.15 12.37
N ASN A 64 39.45 83.61 13.52
CA ASN A 64 38.87 82.78 14.56
C ASN A 64 37.68 81.96 14.04
N GLU A 65 36.81 82.55 13.23
CA GLU A 65 35.66 81.83 12.56
C GLU A 65 36.18 80.78 11.58
N PHE A 66 37.25 81.09 10.85
CA PHE A 66 37.83 80.09 9.94
C PHE A 66 38.41 78.90 10.74
N ILE A 67 39.12 79.15 11.81
CA ILE A 67 39.65 78.08 12.68
C ILE A 67 38.57 77.25 13.32
N GLU A 68 37.45 77.88 13.73
CA GLU A 68 36.26 77.17 14.26
C GLU A 68 35.63 76.26 13.23
N LYS A 69 35.50 76.77 12.01
CA LYS A 69 34.97 75.91 10.89
C LYS A 69 35.88 74.70 10.59
N LEU A 70 37.24 74.94 10.59
CA LEU A 70 38.17 73.82 10.41
C LEU A 70 38.07 72.82 11.55
N GLN A 71 38.03 73.30 12.82
CA GLN A 71 37.91 72.44 13.99
C GLN A 71 36.63 71.62 13.93
N HIS A 72 35.52 72.21 13.54
CA HIS A 72 34.24 71.49 13.35
C HIS A 72 34.31 70.43 12.23
N MET A 73 34.95 70.78 11.09
CA MET A 73 35.14 69.86 9.97
C MET A 73 35.99 68.67 10.37
N ILE A 74 37.12 68.89 11.05
CA ILE A 74 37.99 67.80 11.54
C ILE A 74 37.27 66.90 12.54
N LYS A 75 36.47 67.46 13.47
CA LYS A 75 35.63 66.67 14.40
C LYS A 75 34.61 65.80 13.64
N LYS A 76 34.02 66.39 12.60
CA LYS A 76 33.05 65.65 11.77
C LYS A 76 33.71 64.52 11.01
N VAL A 77 34.91 64.74 10.42
CA VAL A 77 35.69 63.72 9.74
C VAL A 77 36.06 62.60 10.70
N ALA A 78 36.61 62.95 11.90
CA ALA A 78 36.94 61.95 12.91
C ALA A 78 35.73 61.08 13.28
N HIS A 79 34.56 61.68 13.53
CA HIS A 79 33.32 60.95 13.81
C HIS A 79 32.86 60.03 12.67
N VAL A 80 32.97 60.49 11.42
CA VAL A 80 32.66 59.63 10.26
C VAL A 80 33.62 58.46 10.14
N THR A 81 34.95 58.74 10.39
CA THR A 81 35.97 57.70 10.37
C THR A 81 35.70 56.60 11.42
N ASP A 82 35.31 56.96 12.64
CA ASP A 82 34.94 56.02 13.68
C ASP A 82 33.71 55.18 13.30
N LYS A 83 32.73 55.84 12.68
CA LYS A 83 31.56 55.11 12.16
C LYS A 83 31.93 54.12 11.06
N VAL A 84 32.80 54.50 10.11
CA VAL A 84 33.29 53.62 9.05
C VAL A 84 34.06 52.45 9.63
N ALA A 85 34.93 52.71 10.63
CA ALA A 85 35.67 51.66 11.32
C ALA A 85 34.73 50.66 11.99
N SER A 86 33.72 51.14 12.74
CA SER A 86 32.72 50.30 13.40
C SER A 86 31.92 49.48 12.38
N ALA A 87 31.40 50.12 11.28
CA ALA A 87 30.70 49.45 10.24
C ALA A 87 31.56 48.38 9.51
N SER A 88 32.86 48.61 9.37
CA SER A 88 33.78 47.64 8.76
C SER A 88 33.95 46.38 9.63
N VAL A 89 34.01 46.56 10.98
CA VAL A 89 34.05 45.41 11.91
C VAL A 89 32.74 44.59 11.82
N GLU A 90 31.59 45.26 11.83
CA GLU A 90 30.29 44.61 11.70
C GLU A 90 30.13 43.87 10.36
N LEU A 91 30.57 44.53 9.26
CA LEU A 91 30.60 43.90 7.93
C LEU A 91 31.49 42.65 7.91
N SER A 92 32.67 42.70 8.54
CA SER A 92 33.55 41.54 8.65
C SER A 92 32.91 40.38 9.42
N ALA A 93 32.22 40.67 10.55
CA ALA A 93 31.51 39.68 11.33
C ALA A 93 30.34 39.04 10.51
N THR A 94 29.59 39.88 9.78
CA THR A 94 28.49 39.39 8.90
C THR A 94 29.03 38.53 7.76
N ALA A 95 30.17 38.90 7.17
CA ALA A 95 30.82 38.09 6.13
C ALA A 95 31.26 36.71 6.64
N ASP A 96 31.80 36.66 7.87
CA ASP A 96 32.18 35.40 8.52
C ASP A 96 30.95 34.52 8.79
N GLU A 97 29.85 35.10 9.23
CA GLU A 97 28.58 34.40 9.46
C GLU A 97 27.97 33.84 8.13
N ILE A 98 28.00 34.65 7.06
CA ILE A 98 27.59 34.21 5.71
C ILE A 98 28.46 33.05 5.24
N SER A 99 29.78 33.12 5.45
CA SER A 99 30.70 32.02 5.08
C SER A 99 30.34 30.73 5.79
N LYS A 100 30.12 30.75 7.10
CA LYS A 100 29.69 29.59 7.90
C LYS A 100 28.29 29.06 7.44
N GLY A 101 27.38 29.98 7.14
CA GLY A 101 26.08 29.67 6.59
C GLY A 101 26.19 28.94 5.24
N THR A 102 27.10 29.38 4.36
CA THR A 102 27.36 28.78 3.05
C THR A 102 27.94 27.37 3.17
N ASP A 103 28.87 27.15 4.10
CA ASP A 103 29.42 25.82 4.37
C ASP A 103 28.33 24.85 4.85
N THR A 104 27.44 25.33 5.73
CA THR A 104 26.27 24.55 6.17
C THR A 104 25.33 24.22 5.03
N LEU A 105 25.04 25.17 4.15
CA LEU A 105 24.21 24.97 2.96
C LEU A 105 24.85 23.96 2.00
N THR A 106 26.15 24.01 1.79
CA THR A 106 26.89 23.07 0.95
C THR A 106 26.79 21.64 1.51
N SER A 107 26.96 21.49 2.83
CA SER A 107 26.79 20.19 3.50
C SER A 107 25.37 19.64 3.34
N ARG A 108 24.36 20.49 3.56
CA ARG A 108 22.96 20.09 3.38
C ARG A 108 22.61 19.74 1.93
N ALA A 109 23.15 20.49 0.97
CA ALA A 109 22.98 20.19 -0.46
C ALA A 109 23.57 18.81 -0.81
N SER A 110 24.76 18.50 -0.29
CA SER A 110 25.38 17.18 -0.47
C SER A 110 24.55 16.04 0.14
N GLN A 111 24.02 16.23 1.36
CA GLN A 111 23.12 15.27 2.00
C GLN A 111 21.82 15.07 1.19
N THR A 112 21.26 16.17 0.68
CA THR A 112 20.05 16.10 -0.18
C THR A 112 20.34 15.36 -1.48
N ALA A 113 21.48 15.57 -2.11
CA ALA A 113 21.90 14.85 -3.30
C ALA A 113 22.02 13.34 -3.03
N ALA A 114 22.63 12.92 -1.92
CA ALA A 114 22.72 11.53 -1.52
C ALA A 114 21.32 10.90 -1.26
N ALA A 115 20.43 11.64 -0.58
CA ALA A 115 19.06 11.18 -0.35
C ALA A 115 18.25 11.02 -1.66
N VAL A 116 18.49 11.90 -2.65
CA VAL A 116 17.87 11.79 -3.99
C VAL A 116 18.40 10.57 -4.73
N GLU A 117 19.70 10.27 -4.64
CA GLU A 117 20.28 9.06 -5.24
C GLU A 117 19.67 7.77 -4.62
N GLU A 118 19.55 7.72 -3.28
CA GLU A 118 18.90 6.61 -2.58
C GLU A 118 17.41 6.49 -2.96
N MET A 119 16.72 7.62 -3.09
CA MET A 119 15.33 7.64 -3.56
C MET A 119 15.20 7.10 -4.99
N ASN A 120 16.08 7.48 -5.91
CA ASN A 120 16.07 6.96 -7.27
C ASN A 120 16.31 5.44 -7.32
N ALA A 121 17.23 4.93 -6.49
CA ALA A 121 17.45 3.49 -6.36
C ALA A 121 16.19 2.77 -5.83
N THR A 122 15.53 3.35 -4.82
CA THR A 122 14.28 2.82 -4.25
C THR A 122 13.15 2.82 -5.27
N VAL A 123 12.97 3.91 -6.02
CA VAL A 123 11.96 4.00 -7.10
C VAL A 123 12.24 2.94 -8.18
N GLY A 124 13.50 2.73 -8.55
CA GLY A 124 13.88 1.67 -9.48
C GLY A 124 13.53 0.27 -8.96
N GLN A 125 13.74 0.01 -7.66
CA GLN A 125 13.36 -1.25 -7.01
C GLN A 125 11.83 -1.43 -6.94
N VAL A 126 11.07 -0.36 -6.64
CA VAL A 126 9.60 -0.37 -6.67
C VAL A 126 9.09 -0.71 -8.07
N ALA A 127 9.61 -0.07 -9.12
CA ALA A 127 9.23 -0.35 -10.50
C ALA A 127 9.53 -1.82 -10.89
N GLN A 128 10.69 -2.36 -10.48
CA GLN A 128 11.01 -3.77 -10.73
C GLN A 128 10.06 -4.73 -10.00
N ASN A 129 9.76 -4.45 -8.73
CA ASN A 129 8.83 -5.25 -7.94
C ASN A 129 7.40 -5.19 -8.49
N SER A 130 6.97 -4.02 -8.95
CA SER A 130 5.68 -3.82 -9.63
C SER A 130 5.60 -4.65 -10.92
N GLY A 131 6.67 -4.67 -11.72
CA GLY A 131 6.75 -5.53 -12.91
C GLY A 131 6.64 -7.02 -12.59
N LYS A 132 7.34 -7.49 -11.55
CA LYS A 132 7.23 -8.89 -11.08
C LYS A 132 5.83 -9.21 -10.58
N ALA A 133 5.21 -8.30 -9.81
CA ALA A 133 3.86 -8.49 -9.29
C ALA A 133 2.81 -8.54 -10.43
N ALA A 134 2.94 -7.71 -11.47
CA ALA A 134 2.08 -7.75 -12.65
C ALA A 134 2.23 -9.09 -13.42
N SER A 135 3.45 -9.61 -13.58
CA SER A 135 3.67 -10.93 -14.17
C SER A 135 3.02 -12.06 -13.36
N LEU A 136 3.21 -12.04 -12.03
CA LEU A 136 2.62 -13.03 -11.13
C LEU A 136 1.09 -12.98 -11.16
N ALA A 137 0.52 -11.79 -11.26
CA ALA A 137 -0.93 -11.61 -11.43
C ALA A 137 -1.42 -12.25 -12.73
N GLN A 138 -0.72 -12.10 -13.85
CA GLN A 138 -1.08 -12.76 -15.11
C GLN A 138 -1.01 -14.28 -15.01
N ASP A 139 0.03 -14.83 -14.39
CA ASP A 139 0.17 -16.27 -14.17
C ASP A 139 -0.95 -16.80 -13.27
N THR A 140 -1.34 -16.05 -12.25
CA THR A 140 -2.45 -16.38 -11.35
C THR A 140 -3.78 -16.42 -12.10
N VAL A 141 -4.06 -15.42 -12.96
CA VAL A 141 -5.26 -15.39 -13.82
C VAL A 141 -5.29 -16.63 -14.71
N LYS A 142 -4.18 -16.96 -15.37
CA LYS A 142 -4.07 -18.14 -16.23
C LYS A 142 -4.37 -19.43 -15.45
N THR A 143 -3.75 -19.62 -14.31
CA THR A 143 -3.95 -20.79 -13.44
C THR A 143 -5.42 -20.89 -12.97
N ALA A 144 -6.04 -19.77 -12.60
CA ALA A 144 -7.45 -19.75 -12.20
C ALA A 144 -8.39 -20.08 -13.38
N GLN A 145 -8.07 -19.63 -14.59
CA GLN A 145 -8.83 -19.99 -15.80
C GLN A 145 -8.69 -21.48 -16.15
N GLU A 146 -7.49 -22.03 -16.04
CA GLU A 146 -7.26 -23.47 -16.20
C GLU A 146 -8.04 -24.27 -15.14
N GLY A 147 -8.04 -23.82 -13.88
CA GLY A 147 -8.88 -24.36 -12.82
C GLY A 147 -10.37 -24.30 -13.15
N GLY A 148 -10.84 -23.21 -13.73
CA GLY A 148 -12.22 -23.06 -14.21
C GLY A 148 -12.60 -24.10 -15.30
N THR A 149 -11.67 -24.42 -16.18
CA THR A 149 -11.86 -25.48 -17.20
C THR A 149 -11.97 -26.85 -16.55
N VAL A 150 -11.16 -27.15 -15.54
CA VAL A 150 -11.25 -28.40 -14.76
C VAL A 150 -12.59 -28.50 -14.04
N VAL A 151 -13.05 -27.42 -13.42
CA VAL A 151 -14.38 -27.33 -12.79
C VAL A 151 -15.49 -27.63 -13.78
N SER A 152 -15.49 -27.03 -14.98
CA SER A 152 -16.48 -27.28 -16.03
C SER A 152 -16.50 -28.76 -16.48
N SER A 153 -15.30 -29.33 -16.64
CA SER A 153 -15.16 -30.76 -16.98
C SER A 153 -15.71 -31.66 -15.87
N THR A 154 -15.45 -31.29 -14.60
CA THR A 154 -15.97 -32.02 -13.44
C THR A 154 -17.47 -31.96 -13.36
N ILE A 155 -18.11 -30.81 -13.63
CA ILE A 155 -19.58 -30.69 -13.71
C ILE A 155 -20.15 -31.62 -14.78
N SER A 156 -19.55 -31.61 -15.97
CA SER A 156 -19.97 -32.52 -17.05
C SER A 156 -19.84 -33.98 -16.65
N GLY A 157 -18.73 -34.38 -16.02
CA GLY A 157 -18.55 -35.74 -15.50
C GLY A 157 -19.57 -36.12 -14.41
N MET A 158 -19.89 -35.19 -13.50
CA MET A 158 -20.93 -35.41 -12.49
C MET A 158 -22.32 -35.54 -13.08
N GLN A 159 -22.65 -34.78 -14.16
CA GLN A 159 -23.92 -34.94 -14.88
C GLN A 159 -24.03 -36.32 -15.52
N GLN A 160 -22.97 -36.80 -16.19
CA GLN A 160 -22.93 -38.15 -16.76
C GLN A 160 -23.06 -39.22 -15.68
N LEU A 161 -22.41 -39.03 -14.52
CA LEU A 161 -22.56 -39.94 -13.39
C LEU A 161 -24.00 -39.97 -12.85
N SER A 162 -24.64 -38.79 -12.74
CA SER A 162 -26.05 -38.71 -12.34
C SER A 162 -26.96 -39.47 -13.27
N GLU A 163 -26.77 -39.33 -14.58
CA GLU A 163 -27.53 -40.05 -15.58
C GLU A 163 -27.31 -41.58 -15.52
N ALA A 164 -26.05 -42.01 -15.35
CA ALA A 164 -25.71 -43.43 -15.20
C ALA A 164 -26.33 -44.05 -13.94
N VAL A 165 -26.32 -43.33 -12.81
CA VAL A 165 -26.96 -43.79 -11.57
C VAL A 165 -28.48 -43.83 -11.72
N SER A 166 -29.11 -42.85 -12.38
CA SER A 166 -30.54 -42.82 -12.67
C SER A 166 -30.96 -43.97 -13.58
N ASN A 167 -30.18 -44.25 -14.63
CA ASN A 167 -30.45 -45.38 -15.54
C ASN A 167 -30.32 -46.71 -14.78
N SER A 168 -29.30 -46.85 -13.94
CA SER A 168 -29.12 -48.04 -13.09
C SER A 168 -30.31 -48.23 -12.15
N ALA A 169 -30.78 -47.15 -11.52
CA ALA A 169 -31.97 -47.23 -10.66
C ALA A 169 -33.22 -47.71 -11.42
N THR A 170 -33.41 -47.29 -12.68
CA THR A 170 -34.50 -47.74 -13.53
C THR A 170 -34.36 -49.22 -13.82
N ILE A 171 -33.18 -49.71 -14.21
CA ILE A 171 -32.94 -51.14 -14.51
C ILE A 171 -33.21 -52.00 -13.27
N ILE A 172 -32.73 -51.59 -12.10
CA ILE A 172 -32.95 -52.32 -10.84
C ILE A 172 -34.44 -52.27 -10.43
N SER A 173 -35.15 -51.19 -10.68
CA SER A 173 -36.60 -51.10 -10.45
C SER A 173 -37.36 -52.06 -11.35
N ASP A 174 -36.96 -52.20 -12.62
CA ASP A 174 -37.60 -53.15 -13.55
C ASP A 174 -37.29 -54.63 -13.21
N LEU A 175 -36.07 -54.88 -12.68
CA LEU A 175 -35.73 -56.17 -12.07
C LEU A 175 -36.64 -56.51 -10.88
N GLY A 176 -36.92 -55.50 -10.02
CA GLY A 176 -37.87 -55.63 -8.91
C GLY A 176 -39.28 -56.05 -9.39
N LYS A 177 -39.82 -55.35 -10.43
CA LYS A 177 -41.12 -55.70 -11.02
C LYS A 177 -41.14 -57.12 -11.63
N SER A 178 -40.04 -57.49 -12.30
CA SER A 178 -39.90 -58.85 -12.87
C SER A 178 -39.85 -59.90 -11.76
N SER A 179 -39.19 -59.62 -10.64
CA SER A 179 -39.14 -60.48 -9.46
C SER A 179 -40.52 -60.60 -8.80
N ASP A 180 -41.35 -59.55 -8.79
CA ASP A 180 -42.72 -59.62 -8.30
C ASP A 180 -43.55 -60.57 -9.17
N GLN A 181 -43.42 -60.45 -10.50
CA GLN A 181 -44.11 -61.38 -11.45
C GLN A 181 -43.67 -62.84 -11.28
N ILE A 182 -42.37 -63.07 -11.12
CA ILE A 182 -41.87 -64.44 -10.86
C ILE A 182 -42.43 -64.97 -9.53
N GLY A 183 -42.49 -64.10 -8.49
CA GLY A 183 -43.08 -64.46 -7.18
C GLY A 183 -44.55 -64.91 -7.32
N GLU A 184 -45.34 -64.27 -8.18
CA GLU A 184 -46.76 -64.71 -8.51
C GLU A 184 -46.77 -66.02 -9.18
N ILE A 185 -45.90 -66.27 -10.20
CA ILE A 185 -45.80 -67.54 -10.93
C ILE A 185 -45.41 -68.64 -9.94
N VAL A 186 -44.43 -68.43 -9.08
CA VAL A 186 -43.97 -69.41 -8.08
C VAL A 186 -45.13 -69.82 -7.14
N ARG A 187 -45.91 -68.85 -6.66
CA ARG A 187 -47.13 -69.15 -5.87
C ARG A 187 -48.13 -70.00 -6.61
N THR A 188 -48.38 -69.66 -7.87
CA THR A 188 -49.27 -70.43 -8.71
C THR A 188 -48.77 -71.87 -8.87
N ILE A 189 -47.43 -72.08 -9.01
CA ILE A 189 -46.90 -73.46 -9.14
C ILE A 189 -46.99 -74.17 -7.80
N GLU A 190 -46.82 -73.48 -6.66
CA GLU A 190 -47.00 -74.05 -5.33
C GLU A 190 -48.47 -74.49 -5.12
N ASP A 191 -49.45 -73.70 -5.50
CA ASP A 191 -50.87 -74.04 -5.46
C ASP A 191 -51.19 -75.23 -6.32
N ILE A 192 -50.60 -75.35 -7.55
CA ILE A 192 -50.73 -76.49 -8.45
C ILE A 192 -50.13 -77.75 -7.85
N ALA A 193 -48.97 -77.63 -7.23
CA ALA A 193 -48.28 -78.75 -6.54
C ALA A 193 -49.10 -79.25 -5.37
N ASP A 194 -49.70 -78.38 -4.57
CA ASP A 194 -50.55 -78.76 -3.46
C ASP A 194 -51.82 -79.41 -3.91
N GLN A 195 -52.46 -78.87 -4.98
CA GLN A 195 -53.66 -79.54 -5.62
C GLN A 195 -53.26 -80.91 -6.18
N THR A 196 -52.12 -81.04 -6.83
CA THR A 196 -51.63 -82.32 -7.38
C THR A 196 -51.31 -83.34 -6.29
N ASN A 197 -50.79 -82.88 -5.14
CA ASN A 197 -50.54 -83.67 -3.94
C ASN A 197 -51.87 -84.20 -3.35
N LEU A 198 -52.89 -83.34 -3.30
CA LEU A 198 -54.27 -83.79 -2.86
C LEU A 198 -54.92 -84.73 -3.85
N LEU A 199 -54.79 -84.50 -5.15
CA LEU A 199 -55.31 -85.42 -6.22
C LEU A 199 -54.59 -86.78 -6.16
N ALA A 200 -53.28 -86.79 -5.96
CA ALA A 200 -52.49 -88.03 -5.86
C ALA A 200 -52.86 -88.83 -4.55
N LEU A 201 -53.10 -88.11 -3.48
CA LEU A 201 -53.56 -88.71 -2.23
C LEU A 201 -54.94 -89.38 -2.41
N ASN A 202 -55.87 -88.68 -3.02
CA ASN A 202 -57.23 -89.23 -3.32
C ASN A 202 -57.12 -90.43 -4.24
N ALA A 203 -56.26 -90.38 -5.28
CA ALA A 203 -56.01 -91.54 -6.18
C ALA A 203 -55.39 -92.71 -5.45
N ALA A 204 -54.41 -92.46 -4.50
CA ALA A 204 -53.82 -93.55 -3.68
C ALA A 204 -54.87 -94.22 -2.77
N ILE A 205 -55.79 -93.41 -2.20
CA ILE A 205 -56.85 -93.89 -1.33
C ILE A 205 -57.81 -94.80 -2.19
N GLU A 206 -58.20 -94.36 -3.37
CA GLU A 206 -59.14 -95.14 -4.25
C GLU A 206 -58.47 -96.40 -4.80
N ALA A 207 -57.17 -96.33 -5.12
CA ALA A 207 -56.35 -97.46 -5.51
C ALA A 207 -56.27 -98.52 -4.42
N ALA A 208 -56.10 -98.11 -3.15
CA ALA A 208 -56.10 -99.00 -1.99
C ALA A 208 -57.52 -99.61 -1.82
N ARG A 209 -58.54 -98.87 -2.10
CA ARG A 209 -59.95 -99.36 -2.06
C ARG A 209 -60.27 -100.44 -3.11
N ALA A 210 -59.61 -100.38 -4.25
CA ALA A 210 -59.78 -101.37 -5.36
C ALA A 210 -59.01 -102.73 -5.12
N GLY A 211 -58.27 -102.82 -4.01
CA GLY A 211 -57.55 -104.03 -3.60
C GLY A 211 -56.47 -104.47 -4.60
N GLU A 212 -56.38 -105.77 -4.94
CA GLU A 212 -55.31 -106.30 -5.83
C GLU A 212 -55.33 -105.66 -7.22
N GLN A 213 -56.51 -105.23 -7.73
CA GLN A 213 -56.66 -104.59 -9.05
C GLN A 213 -56.13 -103.14 -9.05
N GLY A 214 -56.02 -102.50 -7.91
CA GLY A 214 -55.53 -101.14 -7.79
C GLY A 214 -54.02 -100.98 -7.55
N ARG A 215 -53.30 -102.07 -7.39
CA ARG A 215 -51.89 -102.09 -6.96
C ARG A 215 -50.94 -101.27 -7.88
N GLY A 216 -51.08 -101.34 -9.16
CA GLY A 216 -50.32 -100.57 -10.13
C GLY A 216 -50.62 -99.07 -10.06
N PHE A 217 -51.95 -98.75 -9.91
CA PHE A 217 -52.38 -97.33 -9.72
C PHE A 217 -51.86 -96.71 -8.38
N ALA A 218 -51.83 -97.52 -7.34
CA ALA A 218 -51.31 -97.03 -6.00
C ALA A 218 -49.83 -96.60 -6.09
N VAL A 219 -48.99 -97.39 -6.81
CA VAL A 219 -47.53 -97.03 -7.02
C VAL A 219 -47.45 -95.75 -7.81
N VAL A 220 -48.23 -95.54 -8.87
CA VAL A 220 -48.22 -94.29 -9.68
C VAL A 220 -48.72 -93.11 -8.82
N ALA A 221 -49.80 -93.28 -8.07
CA ALA A 221 -50.32 -92.23 -7.19
C ALA A 221 -49.26 -91.83 -6.12
N ASP A 222 -48.62 -92.79 -5.49
CA ASP A 222 -47.54 -92.45 -4.50
C ASP A 222 -46.33 -91.77 -5.17
N GLU A 223 -45.96 -92.10 -6.40
CA GLU A 223 -44.87 -91.44 -7.12
C GLU A 223 -45.27 -90.02 -7.54
N VAL A 224 -46.52 -89.80 -7.99
CA VAL A 224 -47.06 -88.44 -8.30
C VAL A 224 -47.13 -87.60 -6.99
N ARG A 225 -47.54 -88.25 -5.87
CA ARG A 225 -47.58 -87.59 -4.56
C ARG A 225 -46.15 -87.13 -4.12
N LYS A 226 -45.13 -87.99 -4.21
CA LYS A 226 -43.75 -87.66 -3.94
C LYS A 226 -43.21 -86.54 -4.84
N LEU A 227 -43.58 -86.54 -6.12
CA LEU A 227 -43.20 -85.50 -7.09
C LEU A 227 -43.81 -84.16 -6.69
N ALA A 228 -45.12 -84.15 -6.29
CA ALA A 228 -45.79 -82.97 -5.79
C ALA A 228 -45.15 -82.42 -4.55
N GLU A 229 -44.83 -83.24 -3.53
CA GLU A 229 -44.13 -82.85 -2.32
C GLU A 229 -42.77 -82.25 -2.64
N ARG A 230 -42.00 -82.82 -3.59
CA ARG A 230 -40.69 -82.26 -4.04
C ARG A 230 -40.90 -80.92 -4.75
N THR A 231 -41.98 -80.81 -5.56
CA THR A 231 -42.26 -79.52 -6.25
C THR A 231 -42.62 -78.44 -5.25
N THR A 232 -43.49 -78.68 -4.24
CA THR A 232 -43.86 -77.76 -3.22
C THR A 232 -42.60 -77.34 -2.43
N LYS A 233 -41.66 -78.24 -2.11
CA LYS A 233 -40.40 -77.90 -1.47
C LYS A 233 -39.55 -76.98 -2.36
N ALA A 234 -39.39 -77.34 -3.64
CA ALA A 234 -38.59 -76.54 -4.59
C ALA A 234 -39.15 -75.12 -4.80
N THR A 235 -40.48 -75.01 -4.93
CA THR A 235 -41.17 -73.70 -5.10
C THR A 235 -41.03 -72.84 -3.86
N LYS A 236 -41.08 -73.43 -2.67
CA LYS A 236 -40.82 -72.72 -1.44
C LYS A 236 -39.39 -72.13 -1.36
N GLU A 237 -38.38 -72.94 -1.71
CA GLU A 237 -36.97 -72.52 -1.80
C GLU A 237 -36.80 -71.39 -2.82
N ILE A 238 -37.44 -71.46 -4.01
CA ILE A 238 -37.43 -70.39 -5.01
C ILE A 238 -38.18 -69.14 -4.49
N GLY A 239 -39.31 -69.30 -3.81
CA GLY A 239 -40.03 -68.19 -3.17
C GLY A 239 -39.18 -67.43 -2.17
N ASP A 240 -38.39 -68.14 -1.38
CA ASP A 240 -37.44 -67.51 -0.43
C ASP A 240 -36.38 -66.71 -1.18
N MET A 241 -35.79 -67.27 -2.26
CA MET A 241 -34.81 -66.56 -3.10
C MET A 241 -35.44 -65.32 -3.77
N ILE A 242 -36.66 -65.40 -4.28
CA ILE A 242 -37.36 -64.28 -4.87
C ILE A 242 -37.61 -63.17 -3.85
N ARG A 243 -38.01 -63.46 -2.61
CA ARG A 243 -38.16 -62.50 -1.52
C ARG A 243 -36.82 -61.81 -1.20
N GLN A 244 -35.74 -62.56 -1.21
CA GLN A 244 -34.42 -61.96 -1.01
C GLN A 244 -34.06 -61.02 -2.16
N ILE A 245 -34.26 -61.42 -3.42
CA ILE A 245 -34.02 -60.53 -4.59
C ILE A 245 -34.86 -59.25 -4.47
N GLN A 246 -36.15 -59.35 -4.12
CA GLN A 246 -37.03 -58.20 -3.92
C GLN A 246 -36.52 -57.27 -2.79
N HIS A 247 -36.02 -57.83 -1.71
CA HIS A 247 -35.41 -57.04 -0.62
C HIS A 247 -34.19 -56.34 -1.11
N ASP A 248 -33.26 -57.00 -1.77
CA ASP A 248 -31.98 -56.45 -2.22
C ASP A 248 -32.17 -55.42 -3.32
N THR A 249 -33.12 -55.61 -4.25
CA THR A 249 -33.47 -54.62 -5.29
C THR A 249 -34.02 -53.33 -4.69
N ARG A 250 -34.89 -53.41 -3.67
CA ARG A 250 -35.39 -52.20 -2.95
C ARG A 250 -34.24 -51.44 -2.27
N GLY A 251 -33.34 -52.17 -1.59
CA GLY A 251 -32.17 -51.58 -0.97
C GLY A 251 -31.23 -50.91 -1.97
N ALA A 252 -31.05 -51.54 -3.15
CA ALA A 252 -30.25 -50.97 -4.23
C ALA A 252 -30.86 -49.67 -4.80
N VAL A 253 -32.19 -49.63 -5.04
CA VAL A 253 -32.90 -48.43 -5.51
C VAL A 253 -32.75 -47.28 -4.51
N ASP A 254 -32.95 -47.56 -3.20
CA ASP A 254 -32.76 -46.53 -2.15
C ASP A 254 -31.32 -46.02 -2.15
N SER A 255 -30.34 -46.88 -2.23
CA SER A 255 -28.92 -46.52 -2.29
C SER A 255 -28.58 -45.65 -3.52
N MET A 256 -29.19 -45.94 -4.67
CA MET A 256 -29.03 -45.15 -5.89
C MET A 256 -29.71 -43.80 -5.78
N GLN A 257 -30.87 -43.68 -5.15
CA GLN A 257 -31.51 -42.41 -4.87
C GLN A 257 -30.68 -41.52 -3.95
N GLN A 258 -30.11 -42.09 -2.90
CA GLN A 258 -29.15 -41.38 -2.05
C GLN A 258 -27.89 -40.97 -2.82
N GLY A 259 -27.39 -41.84 -3.72
CA GLY A 259 -26.30 -41.56 -4.63
C GLY A 259 -26.56 -40.34 -5.51
N THR A 260 -27.73 -40.26 -6.11
CA THR A 260 -28.17 -39.14 -6.97
C THR A 260 -28.23 -37.83 -6.16
N GLN A 261 -28.75 -37.86 -4.94
CA GLN A 261 -28.76 -36.69 -4.06
C GLN A 261 -27.35 -36.19 -3.75
N LYS A 262 -26.41 -37.10 -3.45
CA LYS A 262 -24.99 -36.76 -3.20
C LYS A 262 -24.32 -36.17 -4.43
N VAL A 263 -24.61 -36.70 -5.62
CA VAL A 263 -24.09 -36.17 -6.89
C VAL A 263 -24.60 -34.74 -7.11
N THR A 264 -25.89 -34.51 -6.89
CA THR A 264 -26.50 -33.17 -7.02
C THR A 264 -25.86 -32.17 -6.06
N ALA A 265 -25.65 -32.55 -4.78
CA ALA A 265 -24.95 -31.71 -3.80
C ALA A 265 -23.49 -31.47 -4.21
N GLY A 266 -22.83 -32.47 -4.81
CA GLY A 266 -21.49 -32.35 -5.36
C GLY A 266 -21.42 -31.32 -6.50
N VAL A 267 -22.37 -31.34 -7.42
CA VAL A 267 -22.48 -30.35 -8.52
C VAL A 267 -22.63 -28.94 -7.97
N ASP A 268 -23.45 -28.72 -6.93
CA ASP A 268 -23.63 -27.42 -6.31
C ASP A 268 -22.30 -26.90 -5.68
N LEU A 269 -21.56 -27.79 -5.03
CA LEU A 269 -20.26 -27.45 -4.45
C LEU A 269 -19.22 -27.09 -5.53
N VAL A 270 -19.19 -27.84 -6.61
CA VAL A 270 -18.28 -27.59 -7.75
C VAL A 270 -18.64 -26.27 -8.45
N ASN A 271 -19.92 -25.94 -8.59
CA ASN A 271 -20.37 -24.65 -9.12
C ASN A 271 -19.87 -23.48 -8.24
N LYS A 272 -20.02 -23.57 -6.92
CA LYS A 272 -19.47 -22.57 -5.99
C LYS A 272 -17.95 -22.40 -6.11
N THR A 273 -17.25 -23.50 -6.37
CA THR A 273 -15.79 -23.44 -6.65
C THR A 273 -15.50 -22.67 -7.93
N GLY A 274 -16.29 -22.86 -8.98
CA GLY A 274 -16.19 -22.13 -10.24
C GLY A 274 -16.45 -20.63 -10.07
N GLU A 275 -17.46 -20.27 -9.27
CA GLU A 275 -17.75 -18.87 -8.92
C GLU A 275 -16.57 -18.22 -8.15
N ALA A 276 -15.99 -18.93 -7.19
CA ALA A 276 -14.84 -18.45 -6.44
C ALA A 276 -13.61 -18.22 -7.35
N LEU A 277 -13.33 -19.14 -8.28
CA LEU A 277 -12.25 -18.96 -9.27
C LEU A 277 -12.51 -17.75 -10.17
N SER A 278 -13.75 -17.53 -10.61
CA SER A 278 -14.13 -16.34 -11.39
C SER A 278 -13.93 -15.04 -10.61
N GLN A 279 -14.23 -15.04 -9.32
CA GLN A 279 -13.95 -13.90 -8.44
C GLN A 279 -12.44 -13.65 -8.30
N ILE A 280 -11.63 -14.71 -8.16
CA ILE A 280 -10.16 -14.61 -8.11
C ILE A 280 -9.63 -13.96 -9.38
N VAL A 281 -10.08 -14.40 -10.56
CA VAL A 281 -9.69 -13.82 -11.86
C VAL A 281 -9.98 -12.32 -11.88
N ARG A 282 -11.18 -11.90 -11.45
CA ARG A 282 -11.54 -10.47 -11.41
C ARG A 282 -10.67 -9.67 -10.46
N MET A 283 -10.51 -10.12 -9.21
CA MET A 283 -9.72 -9.40 -8.19
C MET A 283 -8.26 -9.28 -8.60
N VAL A 284 -7.69 -10.33 -9.17
CA VAL A 284 -6.28 -10.32 -9.62
C VAL A 284 -6.10 -9.43 -10.84
N SER A 285 -7.08 -9.39 -11.75
CA SER A 285 -7.06 -8.47 -12.90
C SER A 285 -7.11 -7.00 -12.45
N GLU A 286 -8.01 -6.67 -11.52
CA GLU A 286 -8.08 -5.32 -10.92
C GLU A 286 -6.77 -4.96 -10.19
N SER A 287 -6.16 -5.92 -9.47
CA SER A 287 -4.85 -5.71 -8.82
C SER A 287 -3.73 -5.47 -9.83
N ALA A 288 -3.72 -6.21 -10.95
CA ALA A 288 -2.74 -6.01 -12.02
C ALA A 288 -2.85 -4.62 -12.66
N ASP A 289 -4.07 -4.12 -12.83
CA ASP A 289 -4.30 -2.78 -13.37
C ASP A 289 -3.84 -1.67 -12.40
N MET A 290 -4.07 -1.85 -11.08
CA MET A 290 -3.52 -0.94 -10.05
C MET A 290 -1.98 -0.94 -10.03
N ILE A 291 -1.35 -2.10 -10.16
CA ILE A 291 0.11 -2.23 -10.19
C ILE A 291 0.71 -1.52 -11.42
N ARG A 292 0.02 -1.48 -12.55
CA ARG A 292 0.47 -0.76 -13.76
C ARG A 292 0.42 0.76 -13.63
N GLN A 293 -0.31 1.29 -12.65
CA GLN A 293 -0.42 2.73 -12.39
C GLN A 293 0.68 3.25 -11.46
N ILE A 294 1.47 2.35 -10.87
CA ILE A 294 2.62 2.64 -10.03
C ILE A 294 3.88 2.78 -10.90
#